data_4ee6fac5d4729c90f4874cd318913039
#
_entry.id   4ee6fac5d4729c90f4874cd318913039
#
_cell.length_a   1.000
_cell.length_b   1.000
_cell.length_c   1.000
_cell.angle_alpha   90.00
_cell.angle_beta   90.00
_cell.angle_gamma   90.00
#
_symmetry.space_group_name_H-M   'P 1'
#
loop_
_entity.id
_entity.type
_entity.pdbx_description
1 polymer ?
#
loop_
_entity_poly.entity_id
_entity_poly.type
_entity_poly.pdbx_seq_one_letter_code
_entity_poly.pdbx_strand_id
1 'polypeptide(L)'
;MLNDTTGLRAAAIPAAAPDRGFGRFVTVRTGIPRSASERLLRGVGWSAAGCVIGQSASFAGSVVAARCLGKEGFGQFALVQTTVAAFSTLASLGLGTTTLKFVSEYRTSNPQKAGIILGLSSLAAFVAAALFSAALVLCAPWLAVGRASAPILTAAMRLSALYMFFTTVNGYQMGALSGLEAFRGIACINVAYGLATLVLTWAASRWFGLCGATLAQGLSAALLWLLYHYALKAECRLRNIVVTYCGVWKERPALYRFSVPSTTACLIASLAVWWSNAALARASGYAQLAVFSAVNNMRLIVLFVPLIIGRVTTPLLNNMLAAGDLWGYRKTFCGSVALSGSTGILAATVLALAGRYFLHLFGKEFTGSSALILLLLSAATLEVIASSLYQAVFAGSSLWRQVVINAVWTVVLVATLQLTVSRHGVSALAFSYLAAWGSSVILYGAEAWRRLKQLELRRSQTLEKTLCNP
;
A
#
# COMPACT_ATOMS: atom_id res chain seq x y z
N MET A 1 55.49 28.41 -27.87
CA MET A 1 55.50 27.89 -29.24
C MET A 1 54.62 26.65 -29.27
N LEU A 2 53.50 26.77 -30.06
CA LEU A 2 52.74 25.75 -30.75
C LEU A 2 52.03 24.69 -29.87
N ASN A 3 50.72 24.81 -29.61
CA ASN A 3 49.56 24.46 -30.48
C ASN A 3 49.68 23.05 -31.04
N ASP A 4 48.84 22.16 -30.57
CA ASP A 4 48.10 21.30 -31.47
C ASP A 4 46.77 20.82 -30.84
N THR A 5 45.68 21.28 -31.46
CA THR A 5 44.30 20.89 -31.30
C THR A 5 44.04 19.72 -32.22
N THR A 6 43.63 18.58 -31.72
CA THR A 6 42.97 17.56 -32.56
C THR A 6 41.63 17.16 -31.95
N GLY A 7 40.62 17.54 -32.72
CA GLY A 7 39.22 17.33 -32.44
C GLY A 7 38.83 15.85 -32.48
N LEU A 8 38.06 15.45 -31.46
CA LEU A 8 37.21 14.27 -31.50
C LEU A 8 35.80 14.71 -31.90
N ARG A 9 35.46 14.52 -33.14
CA ARG A 9 34.11 14.63 -33.67
C ARG A 9 33.20 13.63 -32.91
N ALA A 10 32.25 14.14 -32.17
CA ALA A 10 31.14 13.36 -31.67
C ALA A 10 30.32 12.84 -32.85
N ALA A 11 30.33 11.53 -33.03
CA ALA A 11 29.44 10.86 -34.00
C ALA A 11 27.99 11.05 -33.55
N ALA A 12 27.23 11.78 -34.31
CA ALA A 12 25.79 11.93 -34.14
C ALA A 12 25.10 10.58 -34.41
N ILE A 13 24.52 10.00 -33.38
CA ILE A 13 23.61 8.85 -33.48
C ILE A 13 22.31 9.37 -34.11
N PRO A 14 21.81 8.78 -35.19
CA PRO A 14 20.57 9.22 -35.80
C PRO A 14 19.39 9.03 -34.86
N ALA A 15 18.61 10.09 -34.67
CA ALA A 15 17.38 10.08 -33.90
C ALA A 15 16.38 9.12 -34.56
N ALA A 16 16.10 8.00 -33.90
CA ALA A 16 15.02 7.10 -34.28
C ALA A 16 13.68 7.85 -34.22
N ALA A 17 12.91 7.78 -35.29
CA ALA A 17 11.61 8.40 -35.41
C ALA A 17 10.67 8.03 -34.26
N PRO A 18 9.86 8.96 -33.74
CA PRO A 18 8.96 8.69 -32.62
C PRO A 18 7.82 7.78 -33.08
N ASP A 19 7.68 6.67 -32.41
CA ASP A 19 6.56 5.73 -32.50
C ASP A 19 5.25 6.47 -32.16
N ARG A 20 4.34 6.65 -33.13
CA ARG A 20 3.20 7.60 -33.10
C ARG A 20 1.92 6.98 -32.52
N GLY A 21 1.97 6.09 -31.55
CA GLY A 21 0.72 5.44 -31.10
C GLY A 21 0.33 5.69 -29.64
N PHE A 22 1.17 5.41 -28.71
CA PHE A 22 0.80 5.34 -27.29
C PHE A 22 1.48 6.40 -26.40
N GLY A 23 2.58 6.99 -26.84
CA GLY A 23 3.36 7.97 -26.06
C GLY A 23 2.68 9.33 -25.86
N ARG A 24 1.64 9.67 -26.63
CA ARG A 24 0.98 10.97 -26.55
C ARG A 24 0.04 11.16 -25.36
N PHE A 25 -0.49 10.09 -24.79
CA PHE A 25 -1.35 10.20 -23.60
C PHE A 25 -0.58 10.46 -22.29
N VAL A 26 0.72 10.17 -22.27
CA VAL A 26 1.55 10.23 -21.05
C VAL A 26 2.41 11.52 -20.99
N THR A 27 2.69 12.18 -22.12
CA THR A 27 3.62 13.32 -22.19
C THR A 27 2.96 14.62 -22.66
N VAL A 28 2.19 15.27 -21.81
CA VAL A 28 1.89 16.71 -22.00
C VAL A 28 2.90 17.52 -21.20
N ARG A 29 3.98 17.93 -21.85
CA ARG A 29 4.93 18.93 -21.35
C ARG A 29 4.24 20.31 -21.30
N THR A 30 3.90 20.79 -20.11
CA THR A 30 3.62 22.22 -19.92
C THR A 30 4.94 22.91 -19.56
N GLY A 31 5.49 23.67 -20.51
CA GLY A 31 6.82 24.30 -20.43
C GLY A 31 6.92 25.55 -19.57
N ILE A 32 6.51 25.51 -18.28
CA ILE A 32 6.69 26.63 -17.35
C ILE A 32 7.53 26.11 -16.18
N PRO A 33 8.68 26.74 -15.84
CA PRO A 33 9.46 26.42 -14.65
C PRO A 33 8.63 26.82 -13.41
N ARG A 34 8.15 25.82 -12.68
CA ARG A 34 7.35 26.00 -11.46
C ARG A 34 8.20 25.82 -10.23
N SER A 35 7.86 26.54 -9.16
CA SER A 35 8.46 26.34 -7.85
C SER A 35 8.33 24.90 -7.38
N ALA A 36 9.27 24.40 -6.58
CA ALA A 36 9.23 23.04 -6.06
C ALA A 36 7.92 22.74 -5.30
N SER A 37 7.35 23.73 -4.63
CA SER A 37 6.07 23.66 -3.93
C SER A 37 4.88 23.44 -4.86
N GLU A 38 4.82 24.11 -6.02
CA GLU A 38 3.72 23.91 -6.99
C GLU A 38 3.78 22.54 -7.66
N ARG A 39 4.97 22.02 -7.93
CA ARG A 39 5.15 20.65 -8.45
C ARG A 39 4.69 19.60 -7.45
N LEU A 40 5.02 19.78 -6.16
CA LEU A 40 4.58 18.93 -5.08
C LEU A 40 3.05 18.96 -4.91
N LEU A 41 2.44 20.14 -4.85
CA LEU A 41 0.99 20.31 -4.70
C LEU A 41 0.23 19.66 -5.86
N ARG A 42 0.69 19.83 -7.10
CA ARG A 42 0.10 19.16 -8.26
C ARG A 42 0.29 17.65 -8.23
N GLY A 43 1.48 17.18 -7.87
CA GLY A 43 1.76 15.76 -7.72
C GLY A 43 0.86 15.11 -6.68
N VAL A 44 0.66 15.76 -5.54
CA VAL A 44 -0.27 15.34 -4.49
C VAL A 44 -1.72 15.35 -5.01
N GLY A 45 -2.15 16.37 -5.74
CA GLY A 45 -3.49 16.44 -6.31
C GLY A 45 -3.78 15.28 -7.28
N TRP A 46 -2.88 15.01 -8.22
CA TRP A 46 -3.01 13.87 -9.14
C TRP A 46 -2.94 12.52 -8.43
N SER A 47 -2.03 12.39 -7.45
CA SER A 47 -1.94 11.18 -6.64
C SER A 47 -3.22 10.94 -5.83
N ALA A 48 -3.80 12.00 -5.24
CA ALA A 48 -5.06 11.92 -4.52
C ALA A 48 -6.23 11.52 -5.45
N ALA A 49 -6.37 12.19 -6.61
CA ALA A 49 -7.40 11.86 -7.59
C ALA A 49 -7.27 10.41 -8.09
N GLY A 50 -6.06 9.96 -8.43
CA GLY A 50 -5.81 8.58 -8.82
C GLY A 50 -6.13 7.56 -7.71
N CYS A 51 -5.84 7.90 -6.46
CA CYS A 51 -6.21 7.08 -5.30
C CYS A 51 -7.73 7.02 -5.11
N VAL A 52 -8.45 8.15 -5.21
CA VAL A 52 -9.94 8.19 -5.10
C VAL A 52 -10.55 7.27 -6.13
N ILE A 53 -10.19 7.44 -7.39
CA ILE A 53 -10.76 6.66 -8.50
C ILE A 53 -10.41 5.17 -8.35
N GLY A 54 -9.13 4.87 -8.02
CA GLY A 54 -8.69 3.50 -7.80
C GLY A 54 -9.42 2.81 -6.65
N GLN A 55 -9.64 3.52 -5.53
CA GLN A 55 -10.36 2.99 -4.38
C GLN A 55 -11.86 2.80 -4.68
N SER A 56 -12.47 3.75 -5.39
CA SER A 56 -13.87 3.64 -5.84
C SER A 56 -14.07 2.46 -6.80
N ALA A 57 -13.14 2.26 -7.73
CA ALA A 57 -13.18 1.13 -8.65
C ALA A 57 -12.97 -0.22 -7.94
N SER A 58 -12.06 -0.28 -6.98
CA SER A 58 -11.84 -1.48 -6.13
C SER A 58 -13.09 -1.81 -5.31
N PHE A 59 -13.73 -0.79 -4.73
CA PHE A 59 -15.00 -0.96 -4.02
C PHE A 59 -16.11 -1.46 -4.95
N ALA A 60 -16.30 -0.84 -6.12
CA ALA A 60 -17.27 -1.28 -7.12
C ALA A 60 -16.99 -2.73 -7.58
N GLY A 61 -15.73 -3.09 -7.78
CA GLY A 61 -15.30 -4.46 -8.08
C GLY A 61 -15.69 -5.45 -6.98
N SER A 62 -15.53 -5.08 -5.72
CA SER A 62 -15.96 -5.91 -4.57
C SER A 62 -17.48 -6.11 -4.52
N VAL A 63 -18.26 -5.05 -4.81
CA VAL A 63 -19.72 -5.12 -4.89
C VAL A 63 -20.16 -6.05 -6.03
N VAL A 64 -19.55 -5.91 -7.21
CA VAL A 64 -19.82 -6.77 -8.37
C VAL A 64 -19.49 -8.22 -8.06
N ALA A 65 -18.32 -8.49 -7.48
CA ALA A 65 -17.93 -9.83 -7.06
C ALA A 65 -18.92 -10.43 -6.07
N ALA A 66 -19.35 -9.67 -5.05
CA ALA A 66 -20.33 -10.13 -4.07
C ALA A 66 -21.69 -10.49 -4.70
N ARG A 67 -22.17 -9.67 -5.64
CA ARG A 67 -23.44 -9.92 -6.34
C ARG A 67 -23.39 -11.11 -7.29
N CYS A 68 -22.25 -11.34 -7.95
CA CYS A 68 -22.08 -12.45 -8.87
C CYS A 68 -21.82 -13.79 -8.15
N LEU A 69 -21.08 -13.77 -7.04
CA LEU A 69 -20.66 -14.97 -6.31
C LEU A 69 -21.63 -15.39 -5.21
N GLY A 70 -22.54 -14.49 -4.80
CA GLY A 70 -23.35 -14.68 -3.61
C GLY A 70 -22.54 -14.60 -2.31
N LYS A 71 -23.20 -14.79 -1.18
CA LYS A 71 -22.60 -14.56 0.14
C LYS A 71 -21.46 -15.53 0.44
N GLU A 72 -21.64 -16.81 0.17
CA GLU A 72 -20.63 -17.83 0.46
C GLU A 72 -19.41 -17.73 -0.48
N GLY A 73 -19.66 -17.58 -1.78
CA GLY A 73 -18.60 -17.41 -2.78
C GLY A 73 -17.78 -16.15 -2.56
N PHE A 74 -18.40 -15.05 -2.13
CA PHE A 74 -17.68 -13.83 -1.78
C PHE A 74 -16.81 -14.00 -0.53
N GLY A 75 -17.24 -14.79 0.46
CA GLY A 75 -16.43 -15.15 1.61
C GLY A 75 -15.20 -15.99 1.23
N GLN A 76 -15.37 -16.95 0.34
CA GLN A 76 -14.25 -17.73 -0.22
C GLN A 76 -13.29 -16.83 -0.99
N PHE A 77 -13.81 -15.91 -1.81
CA PHE A 77 -13.02 -14.92 -2.53
C PHE A 77 -12.22 -14.02 -1.58
N ALA A 78 -12.83 -13.56 -0.49
CA ALA A 78 -12.16 -12.76 0.54
C ALA A 78 -11.00 -13.52 1.22
N LEU A 79 -11.16 -14.83 1.48
CA LEU A 79 -10.09 -15.66 2.01
C LEU A 79 -8.93 -15.80 1.01
N VAL A 80 -9.23 -16.01 -0.27
CA VAL A 80 -8.20 -16.05 -1.33
C VAL A 80 -7.45 -14.72 -1.38
N GLN A 81 -8.15 -13.59 -1.34
CA GLN A 81 -7.55 -12.25 -1.36
C GLN A 81 -6.61 -12.00 -0.18
N THR A 82 -7.01 -12.38 1.03
CA THR A 82 -6.15 -12.22 2.22
C THR A 82 -4.95 -13.16 2.19
N THR A 83 -5.09 -14.36 1.61
CA THR A 83 -3.98 -15.28 1.39
C THR A 83 -2.97 -14.69 0.42
N VAL A 84 -3.43 -14.19 -0.73
CA VAL A 84 -2.56 -13.51 -1.71
C VAL A 84 -1.88 -12.30 -1.07
N ALA A 85 -2.59 -11.49 -0.29
CA ALA A 85 -2.02 -10.32 0.37
C ALA A 85 -0.89 -10.70 1.33
N ALA A 86 -1.03 -11.77 2.10
CA ALA A 86 0.01 -12.26 3.00
C ALA A 86 1.26 -12.72 2.24
N PHE A 87 1.10 -13.53 1.20
CA PHE A 87 2.21 -14.01 0.37
C PHE A 87 2.84 -12.87 -0.46
N SER A 88 2.05 -11.92 -0.98
CA SER A 88 2.57 -10.77 -1.71
C SER A 88 3.38 -9.84 -0.81
N THR A 89 3.02 -9.71 0.47
CA THR A 89 3.81 -8.95 1.45
C THR A 89 5.19 -9.58 1.65
N LEU A 90 5.26 -10.92 1.73
CA LEU A 90 6.52 -11.66 1.74
C LEU A 90 7.34 -11.42 0.47
N ALA A 91 6.70 -11.61 -0.68
CA ALA A 91 7.35 -11.50 -1.99
C ALA A 91 7.83 -10.09 -2.31
N SER A 92 7.14 -9.06 -1.82
CA SER A 92 7.48 -7.66 -2.10
C SER A 92 8.81 -7.23 -1.52
N LEU A 93 9.27 -7.86 -0.44
CA LEU A 93 10.55 -7.55 0.25
C LEU A 93 10.79 -6.04 0.47
N GLY A 94 9.71 -5.24 0.54
CA GLY A 94 9.80 -3.78 0.62
C GLY A 94 10.41 -3.10 -0.62
N LEU A 95 10.50 -3.81 -1.76
CA LEU A 95 11.14 -3.32 -2.99
C LEU A 95 10.52 -2.01 -3.51
N GLY A 96 9.20 -1.84 -3.38
CA GLY A 96 8.51 -0.64 -3.82
C GLY A 96 9.01 0.62 -3.09
N THR A 97 9.10 0.58 -1.76
CA THR A 97 9.57 1.71 -0.95
C THR A 97 11.06 1.96 -1.11
N THR A 98 11.85 0.90 -1.26
CA THR A 98 13.29 0.98 -1.50
C THR A 98 13.57 1.59 -2.87
N THR A 99 12.89 1.12 -3.91
CA THR A 99 13.02 1.66 -5.27
C THR A 99 12.59 3.13 -5.31
N LEU A 100 11.46 3.49 -4.68
CA LEU A 100 11.02 4.87 -4.53
C LEU A 100 12.14 5.76 -3.96
N LYS A 101 12.70 5.36 -2.82
CA LYS A 101 13.74 6.13 -2.12
C LYS A 101 14.97 6.35 -3.00
N PHE A 102 15.58 5.29 -3.48
CA PHE A 102 16.85 5.39 -4.18
C PHE A 102 16.71 5.97 -5.60
N VAL A 103 15.60 5.69 -6.31
CA VAL A 103 15.35 6.33 -7.61
C VAL A 103 15.12 7.83 -7.43
N SER A 104 14.40 8.27 -6.40
CA SER A 104 14.22 9.70 -6.12
C SER A 104 15.54 10.40 -5.78
N GLU A 105 16.47 9.72 -5.10
CA GLU A 105 17.78 10.24 -4.71
C GLU A 105 18.74 10.35 -5.91
N TYR A 106 18.78 9.32 -6.77
CA TYR A 106 19.80 9.24 -7.84
C TYR A 106 19.31 9.67 -9.22
N ARG A 107 18.04 9.88 -9.46
CA ARG A 107 17.50 10.25 -10.79
C ARG A 107 18.11 11.50 -11.42
N THR A 108 18.57 12.46 -10.62
CA THR A 108 19.18 13.71 -11.06
C THR A 108 20.69 13.74 -10.83
N SER A 109 21.17 13.17 -9.72
CA SER A 109 22.58 13.18 -9.31
C SER A 109 23.40 12.13 -10.04
N ASN A 110 22.86 10.92 -10.25
CA ASN A 110 23.57 9.81 -10.91
C ASN A 110 22.59 8.87 -11.63
N PRO A 111 22.20 9.20 -12.89
CA PRO A 111 21.26 8.40 -13.68
C PRO A 111 21.69 6.93 -13.90
N GLN A 112 23.03 6.70 -13.99
CA GLN A 112 23.57 5.35 -14.15
C GLN A 112 23.29 4.50 -12.91
N LYS A 113 23.51 5.06 -11.71
CA LYS A 113 23.21 4.37 -10.45
C LYS A 113 21.72 4.13 -10.28
N ALA A 114 20.88 5.08 -10.69
CA ALA A 114 19.42 4.88 -10.73
C ALA A 114 19.03 3.70 -11.64
N GLY A 115 19.68 3.56 -12.81
CA GLY A 115 19.48 2.44 -13.73
C GLY A 115 19.88 1.08 -13.16
N ILE A 116 20.99 1.01 -12.41
CA ILE A 116 21.43 -0.21 -11.71
C ILE A 116 20.42 -0.61 -10.63
N ILE A 117 19.93 0.36 -9.86
CA ILE A 117 18.92 0.10 -8.80
C ILE A 117 17.59 -0.38 -9.42
N LEU A 118 17.15 0.19 -10.54
CA LEU A 118 15.98 -0.29 -11.26
C LEU A 118 16.18 -1.72 -11.78
N GLY A 119 17.35 -2.05 -12.31
CA GLY A 119 17.71 -3.39 -12.74
C GLY A 119 17.68 -4.39 -11.58
N LEU A 120 18.34 -4.06 -10.45
CA LEU A 120 18.34 -4.89 -9.25
C LEU A 120 16.95 -5.13 -8.68
N SER A 121 16.15 -4.05 -8.54
CA SER A 121 14.80 -4.13 -8.00
C SER A 121 13.87 -4.92 -8.91
N SER A 122 13.99 -4.78 -10.24
CA SER A 122 13.20 -5.56 -11.18
C SER A 122 13.54 -7.04 -11.11
N LEU A 123 14.84 -7.40 -11.14
CA LEU A 123 15.28 -8.79 -11.05
C LEU A 123 14.82 -9.43 -9.73
N ALA A 124 15.02 -8.75 -8.60
CA ALA A 124 14.59 -9.22 -7.30
C ALA A 124 13.06 -9.40 -7.23
N ALA A 125 12.28 -8.45 -7.80
CA ALA A 125 10.82 -8.54 -7.84
C ALA A 125 10.34 -9.73 -8.69
N PHE A 126 10.92 -9.96 -9.87
CA PHE A 126 10.55 -11.08 -10.73
C PHE A 126 10.89 -12.44 -10.09
N VAL A 127 12.10 -12.57 -9.53
CA VAL A 127 12.53 -13.80 -8.85
C VAL A 127 11.64 -14.09 -7.64
N ALA A 128 11.40 -13.09 -6.79
CA ALA A 128 10.55 -13.26 -5.63
C ALA A 128 9.09 -13.56 -6.04
N ALA A 129 8.55 -12.85 -7.04
CA ALA A 129 7.22 -13.12 -7.56
C ALA A 129 7.07 -14.56 -8.07
N ALA A 130 8.03 -15.05 -8.85
CA ALA A 130 8.03 -16.40 -9.37
C ALA A 130 8.10 -17.45 -8.24
N LEU A 131 9.06 -17.28 -7.31
CA LEU A 131 9.27 -18.20 -6.18
C LEU A 131 8.02 -18.31 -5.29
N PHE A 132 7.48 -17.17 -4.84
CA PHE A 132 6.33 -17.16 -3.94
C PHE A 132 5.02 -17.51 -4.63
N SER A 133 4.85 -17.21 -5.94
CA SER A 133 3.70 -17.71 -6.71
C SER A 133 3.75 -19.20 -6.90
N ALA A 134 4.92 -19.78 -7.18
CA ALA A 134 5.09 -21.23 -7.22
C ALA A 134 4.81 -21.87 -5.84
N ALA A 135 5.31 -21.26 -4.76
CA ALA A 135 5.01 -21.70 -3.40
C ALA A 135 3.50 -21.66 -3.11
N LEU A 136 2.79 -20.59 -3.51
CA LEU A 136 1.33 -20.52 -3.35
C LEU A 136 0.61 -21.65 -4.12
N VAL A 137 1.00 -21.95 -5.35
CA VAL A 137 0.42 -23.06 -6.15
C VAL A 137 0.62 -24.40 -5.45
N LEU A 138 1.82 -24.64 -4.91
CA LEU A 138 2.16 -25.87 -4.20
C LEU A 138 1.44 -25.99 -2.85
N CYS A 139 1.35 -24.91 -2.11
CA CYS A 139 0.67 -24.85 -0.81
C CYS A 139 -0.86 -24.75 -0.91
N ALA A 140 -1.42 -24.42 -2.09
CA ALA A 140 -2.85 -24.22 -2.28
C ALA A 140 -3.74 -25.36 -1.75
N PRO A 141 -3.43 -26.66 -1.97
CA PRO A 141 -4.25 -27.76 -1.44
C PRO A 141 -4.26 -27.76 0.10
N TRP A 142 -3.12 -27.43 0.72
CA TRP A 142 -2.98 -27.41 2.18
C TRP A 142 -3.65 -26.20 2.81
N LEU A 143 -3.61 -25.04 2.12
CA LEU A 143 -4.26 -23.80 2.56
C LEU A 143 -5.80 -23.86 2.41
N ALA A 144 -6.29 -24.65 1.44
CA ALA A 144 -7.71 -24.83 1.15
C ALA A 144 -8.39 -25.87 2.08
N VAL A 145 -7.67 -26.51 2.98
CA VAL A 145 -8.18 -27.59 3.85
C VAL A 145 -9.20 -27.04 4.86
N GLY A 146 -10.47 -27.31 4.60
CA GLY A 146 -11.57 -27.01 5.52
C GLY A 146 -12.95 -27.13 4.89
N ARG A 147 -13.60 -28.32 4.99
CA ARG A 147 -14.99 -28.64 4.60
C ARG A 147 -15.33 -28.59 3.09
N ALA A 148 -16.53 -29.00 2.72
CA ALA A 148 -17.06 -29.39 1.42
C ALA A 148 -16.70 -28.60 0.13
N SER A 149 -16.09 -27.45 0.21
CA SER A 149 -15.68 -26.59 -0.94
C SER A 149 -14.20 -26.66 -1.31
N ALA A 150 -13.46 -27.61 -0.76
CA ALA A 150 -12.00 -27.74 -0.92
C ALA A 150 -11.48 -27.73 -2.39
N PRO A 151 -12.09 -28.42 -3.38
CA PRO A 151 -11.57 -28.44 -4.74
C PRO A 151 -11.66 -27.09 -5.47
N ILE A 152 -12.81 -26.40 -5.36
CA ILE A 152 -13.03 -25.10 -6.02
C ILE A 152 -12.13 -24.03 -5.39
N LEU A 153 -12.00 -24.03 -4.07
CA LEU A 153 -11.14 -23.11 -3.35
C LEU A 153 -9.66 -23.34 -3.70
N THR A 154 -9.23 -24.60 -3.83
CA THR A 154 -7.89 -24.96 -4.27
C THR A 154 -7.60 -24.45 -5.68
N ALA A 155 -8.54 -24.63 -6.62
CA ALA A 155 -8.40 -24.13 -7.99
C ALA A 155 -8.33 -22.59 -8.00
N ALA A 156 -9.20 -21.91 -7.26
CA ALA A 156 -9.17 -20.44 -7.13
C ALA A 156 -7.85 -19.94 -6.51
N MET A 157 -7.31 -20.61 -5.49
CA MET A 157 -6.00 -20.27 -4.91
C MET A 157 -4.85 -20.47 -5.90
N ARG A 158 -4.86 -21.54 -6.70
CA ARG A 158 -3.86 -21.75 -7.76
C ARG A 158 -3.95 -20.65 -8.82
N LEU A 159 -5.15 -20.29 -9.28
CA LEU A 159 -5.35 -19.21 -10.24
C LEU A 159 -4.92 -17.85 -9.68
N SER A 160 -5.09 -17.63 -8.37
CA SER A 160 -4.68 -16.39 -7.72
C SER A 160 -3.15 -16.19 -7.66
N ALA A 161 -2.35 -17.22 -7.94
CA ALA A 161 -0.91 -17.10 -8.09
C ALA A 161 -0.53 -16.15 -9.24
N LEU A 162 -1.35 -16.08 -10.31
CA LEU A 162 -1.19 -15.11 -11.39
C LEU A 162 -1.34 -13.68 -10.87
N TYR A 163 -2.38 -13.44 -10.07
CA TYR A 163 -2.61 -12.15 -9.42
C TYR A 163 -1.44 -11.78 -8.49
N MET A 164 -1.00 -12.73 -7.68
CA MET A 164 0.12 -12.55 -6.77
C MET A 164 1.42 -12.18 -7.51
N PHE A 165 1.74 -12.89 -8.58
CA PHE A 165 2.93 -12.63 -9.41
C PHE A 165 2.95 -11.18 -9.90
N PHE A 166 1.90 -10.77 -10.60
CA PHE A 166 1.84 -9.42 -11.17
C PHE A 166 1.73 -8.33 -10.10
N THR A 167 1.01 -8.56 -9.00
CA THR A 167 0.91 -7.58 -7.91
C THR A 167 2.27 -7.32 -7.26
N THR A 168 3.08 -8.36 -7.07
CA THR A 168 4.45 -8.23 -6.54
C THR A 168 5.33 -7.40 -7.48
N VAL A 169 5.29 -7.69 -8.78
CA VAL A 169 6.05 -6.96 -9.80
C VAL A 169 5.55 -5.52 -9.93
N ASN A 170 4.23 -5.29 -9.90
CA ASN A 170 3.63 -3.94 -9.94
C ASN A 170 4.09 -3.06 -8.77
N GLY A 171 4.35 -3.67 -7.60
CA GLY A 171 4.83 -2.97 -6.41
C GLY A 171 6.14 -2.23 -6.67
N TYR A 172 7.14 -2.86 -7.31
CA TYR A 172 8.40 -2.18 -7.62
C TYR A 172 8.23 -1.13 -8.73
N GLN A 173 7.40 -1.40 -9.76
CA GLN A 173 7.15 -0.45 -10.85
C GLN A 173 6.46 0.82 -10.35
N MET A 174 5.48 0.67 -9.47
CA MET A 174 4.83 1.80 -8.82
C MET A 174 5.82 2.62 -7.98
N GLY A 175 6.73 1.94 -7.24
CA GLY A 175 7.80 2.58 -6.50
C GLY A 175 8.76 3.36 -7.43
N ALA A 176 9.16 2.77 -8.55
CA ALA A 176 10.02 3.38 -9.56
C ALA A 176 9.37 4.64 -10.19
N LEU A 177 8.12 4.52 -10.65
CA LEU A 177 7.37 5.63 -11.24
C LEU A 177 7.14 6.77 -10.22
N SER A 178 6.88 6.42 -8.96
CA SER A 178 6.75 7.41 -7.89
C SER A 178 8.09 8.10 -7.59
N GLY A 179 9.21 7.38 -7.62
CA GLY A 179 10.55 7.93 -7.50
C GLY A 179 10.94 8.85 -8.66
N LEU A 180 10.38 8.60 -9.85
CA LEU A 180 10.50 9.48 -11.02
C LEU A 180 9.49 10.64 -11.03
N GLU A 181 8.62 10.77 -10.02
CA GLU A 181 7.54 11.78 -9.94
C GLU A 181 6.53 11.72 -11.11
N ALA A 182 6.31 10.54 -11.68
CA ALA A 182 5.36 10.33 -12.76
C ALA A 182 3.90 10.22 -12.27
N PHE A 183 3.49 11.04 -11.31
CA PHE A 183 2.20 10.94 -10.61
C PHE A 183 0.98 11.00 -11.52
N ARG A 184 1.03 11.82 -12.58
CA ARG A 184 -0.07 11.90 -13.56
C ARG A 184 -0.22 10.60 -14.34
N GLY A 185 0.90 10.01 -14.76
CA GLY A 185 0.90 8.71 -15.44
C GLY A 185 0.31 7.61 -14.54
N ILE A 186 0.76 7.55 -13.29
CA ILE A 186 0.22 6.61 -12.30
C ILE A 186 -1.30 6.78 -12.13
N ALA A 187 -1.80 8.04 -12.04
CA ALA A 187 -3.22 8.30 -11.87
C ALA A 187 -4.04 7.80 -13.08
N CYS A 188 -3.62 8.13 -14.32
CA CYS A 188 -4.30 7.68 -15.54
C CYS A 188 -4.30 6.14 -15.66
N ILE A 189 -3.17 5.49 -15.34
CA ILE A 189 -3.05 4.04 -15.37
C ILE A 189 -3.97 3.40 -14.33
N ASN A 190 -4.06 3.95 -13.11
CA ASN A 190 -4.94 3.44 -12.06
C ASN A 190 -6.42 3.55 -12.46
N VAL A 191 -6.82 4.59 -13.17
CA VAL A 191 -8.20 4.72 -13.73
C VAL A 191 -8.45 3.60 -14.75
N ALA A 192 -7.56 3.43 -15.72
CA ALA A 192 -7.69 2.38 -16.74
C ALA A 192 -7.73 0.98 -16.11
N TYR A 193 -6.84 0.73 -15.14
CA TYR A 193 -6.82 -0.51 -14.36
C TYR A 193 -8.14 -0.74 -13.60
N GLY A 194 -8.65 0.29 -12.91
CA GLY A 194 -9.91 0.18 -12.16
C GLY A 194 -11.10 -0.17 -13.05
N LEU A 195 -11.23 0.48 -14.21
CA LEU A 195 -12.28 0.19 -15.19
C LEU A 195 -12.13 -1.23 -15.76
N ALA A 196 -10.92 -1.62 -16.15
CA ALA A 196 -10.66 -2.96 -16.66
C ALA A 196 -10.96 -4.04 -15.60
N THR A 197 -10.55 -3.82 -14.35
CA THR A 197 -10.84 -4.73 -13.24
C THR A 197 -12.34 -4.90 -13.03
N LEU A 198 -13.11 -3.82 -13.09
CA LEU A 198 -14.56 -3.86 -12.92
C LEU A 198 -15.22 -4.72 -14.01
N VAL A 199 -14.88 -4.46 -15.28
CA VAL A 199 -15.45 -5.18 -16.43
C VAL A 199 -15.04 -6.66 -16.41
N LEU A 200 -13.75 -6.95 -16.20
CA LEU A 200 -13.23 -8.31 -16.17
C LEU A 200 -13.81 -9.11 -14.99
N THR A 201 -13.93 -8.47 -13.81
CA THR A 201 -14.52 -9.13 -12.63
C THR A 201 -15.99 -9.46 -12.89
N TRP A 202 -16.76 -8.53 -13.46
CA TRP A 202 -18.18 -8.77 -13.80
C TRP A 202 -18.31 -9.92 -14.80
N ALA A 203 -17.61 -9.86 -15.94
CA ALA A 203 -17.72 -10.85 -16.99
C ALA A 203 -17.26 -12.24 -16.52
N ALA A 204 -16.06 -12.33 -15.94
CA ALA A 204 -15.50 -13.62 -15.55
C ALA A 204 -16.21 -14.25 -14.34
N SER A 205 -16.66 -13.44 -13.38
CA SER A 205 -17.44 -13.97 -12.24
C SER A 205 -18.79 -14.53 -12.65
N ARG A 206 -19.42 -13.94 -13.67
CA ARG A 206 -20.72 -14.40 -14.19
C ARG A 206 -20.66 -15.78 -14.84
N TRP A 207 -19.54 -16.07 -15.53
CA TRP A 207 -19.41 -17.33 -16.29
C TRP A 207 -18.66 -18.42 -15.54
N PHE A 208 -17.66 -18.05 -14.74
CA PHE A 208 -16.75 -19.02 -14.09
C PHE A 208 -16.77 -18.92 -12.55
N GLY A 209 -17.73 -18.15 -11.98
CA GLY A 209 -17.87 -18.03 -10.53
C GLY A 209 -16.59 -17.59 -9.83
N LEU A 210 -16.22 -18.26 -8.74
CA LEU A 210 -15.04 -17.95 -7.92
C LEU A 210 -13.73 -18.00 -8.71
N CYS A 211 -13.55 -19.01 -9.55
CA CYS A 211 -12.36 -19.13 -10.40
C CYS A 211 -12.27 -17.98 -11.42
N GLY A 212 -13.44 -17.55 -11.95
CA GLY A 212 -13.52 -16.38 -12.82
C GLY A 212 -13.13 -15.09 -12.13
N ALA A 213 -13.61 -14.86 -10.92
CA ALA A 213 -13.26 -13.68 -10.12
C ALA A 213 -11.75 -13.60 -9.84
N THR A 214 -11.14 -14.72 -9.47
CA THR A 214 -9.69 -14.78 -9.21
C THR A 214 -8.85 -14.61 -10.48
N LEU A 215 -9.28 -15.20 -11.59
CA LEU A 215 -8.63 -15.03 -12.89
C LEU A 215 -8.72 -13.57 -13.38
N ALA A 216 -9.88 -12.91 -13.24
CA ALA A 216 -10.08 -11.51 -13.59
C ALA A 216 -9.10 -10.60 -12.84
N GLN A 217 -8.86 -10.86 -11.57
CA GLN A 217 -7.86 -10.13 -10.78
C GLN A 217 -6.45 -10.32 -11.33
N GLY A 218 -6.09 -11.56 -11.69
CA GLY A 218 -4.80 -11.85 -12.31
C GLY A 218 -4.59 -11.14 -13.65
N LEU A 219 -5.59 -11.20 -14.53
CA LEU A 219 -5.55 -10.54 -15.83
C LEU A 219 -5.50 -9.01 -15.69
N SER A 220 -6.26 -8.45 -14.76
CA SER A 220 -6.22 -7.01 -14.46
C SER A 220 -4.85 -6.58 -13.95
N ALA A 221 -4.23 -7.37 -13.06
CA ALA A 221 -2.88 -7.10 -12.57
C ALA A 221 -1.81 -7.23 -13.67
N ALA A 222 -1.99 -8.16 -14.62
CA ALA A 222 -1.15 -8.28 -15.80
C ALA A 222 -1.27 -7.05 -16.72
N LEU A 223 -2.49 -6.55 -16.93
CA LEU A 223 -2.71 -5.30 -17.66
C LEU A 223 -2.04 -4.12 -16.97
N LEU A 224 -2.16 -4.03 -15.65
CA LEU A 224 -1.49 -2.99 -14.85
C LEU A 224 0.03 -3.05 -15.03
N TRP A 225 0.60 -4.25 -15.00
CA TRP A 225 2.02 -4.49 -15.24
C TRP A 225 2.46 -3.97 -16.62
N LEU A 226 1.70 -4.27 -17.65
CA LEU A 226 1.99 -3.78 -19.00
C LEU A 226 1.96 -2.25 -19.05
N LEU A 227 0.92 -1.62 -18.52
CA LEU A 227 0.78 -0.17 -18.51
C LEU A 227 1.92 0.51 -17.72
N TYR A 228 2.26 -0.01 -16.55
CA TYR A 228 3.38 0.49 -15.76
C TYR A 228 4.73 0.25 -16.45
N HIS A 229 4.91 -0.88 -17.14
CA HIS A 229 6.13 -1.18 -17.87
C HIS A 229 6.38 -0.15 -18.99
N TYR A 230 5.36 0.13 -19.79
CA TYR A 230 5.46 1.12 -20.86
C TYR A 230 5.68 2.54 -20.32
N ALA A 231 4.97 2.91 -19.26
CA ALA A 231 5.16 4.20 -18.59
C ALA A 231 6.58 4.35 -18.01
N LEU A 232 7.07 3.32 -17.33
CA LEU A 232 8.42 3.33 -16.77
C LEU A 232 9.50 3.43 -17.86
N LYS A 233 9.35 2.68 -18.95
CA LYS A 233 10.25 2.74 -20.11
C LYS A 233 10.25 4.13 -20.76
N ALA A 234 9.10 4.78 -20.88
CA ALA A 234 8.97 6.14 -21.40
C ALA A 234 9.66 7.16 -20.48
N GLU A 235 9.44 7.08 -19.16
CA GLU A 235 10.07 7.99 -18.19
C GLU A 235 11.59 7.80 -18.10
N CYS A 236 12.08 6.57 -18.19
CA CYS A 236 13.50 6.28 -18.22
C CYS A 236 14.16 6.87 -19.49
N ARG A 237 13.53 6.74 -20.65
CA ARG A 237 14.02 7.35 -21.91
C ARG A 237 14.07 8.87 -21.82
N LEU A 238 13.03 9.53 -21.29
CA LEU A 238 12.97 10.98 -21.13
C LEU A 238 14.09 11.54 -20.23
N ARG A 239 14.60 10.72 -19.30
CA ARG A 239 15.63 11.13 -18.32
C ARG A 239 17.00 10.53 -18.61
N ASN A 240 17.16 9.86 -19.75
CA ASN A 240 18.40 9.17 -20.13
C ASN A 240 18.86 8.14 -19.07
N ILE A 241 17.93 7.47 -18.39
CA ILE A 241 18.23 6.41 -17.44
C ILE A 241 18.22 5.08 -18.19
N VAL A 242 19.38 4.43 -18.27
CA VAL A 242 19.52 3.11 -18.88
C VAL A 242 19.45 2.07 -17.78
N VAL A 243 18.42 1.20 -17.83
CA VAL A 243 18.29 0.09 -16.89
C VAL A 243 19.40 -0.93 -17.17
N THR A 244 20.25 -1.17 -16.22
CA THR A 244 21.43 -2.03 -16.35
C THR A 244 21.38 -3.16 -15.33
N TYR A 245 21.68 -4.37 -15.78
CA TYR A 245 21.74 -5.56 -14.93
C TYR A 245 23.19 -5.93 -14.54
N CYS A 246 24.19 -5.22 -15.10
CA CYS A 246 25.59 -5.40 -14.74
C CYS A 246 25.92 -4.66 -13.45
N GLY A 247 26.63 -5.32 -12.53
CA GLY A 247 27.07 -4.72 -11.27
C GLY A 247 25.99 -4.58 -10.18
N VAL A 248 24.78 -5.11 -10.39
CA VAL A 248 23.66 -5.04 -9.44
C VAL A 248 23.98 -5.57 -8.05
N TRP A 249 24.86 -6.57 -7.94
CA TRP A 249 25.27 -7.19 -6.67
C TRP A 249 26.04 -6.26 -5.73
N LYS A 250 26.66 -5.20 -6.26
CA LYS A 250 27.38 -4.20 -5.45
C LYS A 250 26.45 -3.34 -4.63
N GLU A 251 25.23 -3.11 -5.12
CA GLU A 251 24.22 -2.25 -4.47
C GLU A 251 23.25 -3.05 -3.53
N ARG A 252 23.44 -4.37 -3.38
CA ARG A 252 22.64 -5.21 -2.50
C ARG A 252 22.52 -4.71 -1.05
N PRO A 253 23.53 -4.08 -0.40
CA PRO A 253 23.40 -3.62 0.97
C PRO A 253 22.34 -2.53 1.15
N ALA A 254 22.10 -1.72 0.11
CA ALA A 254 21.06 -0.69 0.11
C ALA A 254 19.66 -1.32 0.27
N LEU A 255 19.41 -2.47 -0.40
CA LEU A 255 18.15 -3.20 -0.26
C LEU A 255 17.97 -3.77 1.15
N TYR A 256 18.96 -4.50 1.67
CA TYR A 256 18.79 -5.21 2.95
C TYR A 256 18.61 -4.29 4.15
N ARG A 257 19.40 -3.21 4.25
CA ARG A 257 19.35 -2.32 5.42
C ARG A 257 18.02 -1.61 5.61
N PHE A 258 17.31 -1.33 4.53
CA PHE A 258 16.04 -0.62 4.57
C PHE A 258 14.83 -1.56 4.45
N SER A 259 14.91 -2.54 3.54
CA SER A 259 13.79 -3.43 3.23
C SER A 259 13.48 -4.41 4.37
N VAL A 260 14.48 -5.00 5.02
CA VAL A 260 14.26 -6.08 6.01
C VAL A 260 13.38 -5.62 7.19
N PRO A 261 13.68 -4.54 7.93
CA PRO A 261 12.85 -4.13 9.06
C PRO A 261 11.43 -3.74 8.64
N SER A 262 11.30 -3.03 7.51
CA SER A 262 10.01 -2.60 7.00
C SER A 262 9.14 -3.79 6.58
N THR A 263 9.73 -4.75 5.85
CA THR A 263 9.02 -5.97 5.42
C THR A 263 8.62 -6.83 6.61
N THR A 264 9.50 -6.99 7.61
CA THR A 264 9.20 -7.76 8.82
C THR A 264 7.98 -7.20 9.56
N ALA A 265 7.89 -5.88 9.72
CA ALA A 265 6.75 -5.24 10.38
C ALA A 265 5.44 -5.48 9.63
N CYS A 266 5.45 -5.33 8.29
CA CYS A 266 4.28 -5.57 7.44
C CYS A 266 3.89 -7.06 7.40
N LEU A 267 4.88 -7.95 7.41
CA LEU A 267 4.67 -9.39 7.37
C LEU A 267 3.94 -9.90 8.62
N ILE A 268 4.40 -9.52 9.79
CA ILE A 268 3.77 -9.89 11.06
C ILE A 268 2.29 -9.51 11.05
N ALA A 269 1.97 -8.29 10.63
CA ALA A 269 0.60 -7.81 10.55
C ALA A 269 -0.22 -8.55 9.47
N SER A 270 0.34 -8.78 8.27
CA SER A 270 -0.40 -9.45 7.19
C SER A 270 -0.69 -10.93 7.47
N LEU A 271 0.24 -11.62 8.13
CA LEU A 271 0.01 -13.00 8.59
C LEU A 271 -1.07 -13.07 9.68
N ALA A 272 -1.09 -12.10 10.61
CA ALA A 272 -2.13 -12.02 11.62
C ALA A 272 -3.52 -11.78 11.01
N VAL A 273 -3.63 -10.88 10.02
CA VAL A 273 -4.88 -10.64 9.28
C VAL A 273 -5.33 -11.90 8.54
N TRP A 274 -4.42 -12.55 7.82
CA TRP A 274 -4.72 -13.79 7.13
C TRP A 274 -5.22 -14.88 8.08
N TRP A 275 -4.48 -15.10 9.17
CA TRP A 275 -4.85 -16.10 10.17
C TRP A 275 -6.22 -15.79 10.80
N SER A 276 -6.49 -14.53 11.12
CA SER A 276 -7.77 -14.10 11.71
C SER A 276 -8.96 -14.35 10.77
N ASN A 277 -8.80 -14.07 9.47
CA ASN A 277 -9.83 -14.36 8.48
C ASN A 277 -10.03 -15.88 8.28
N ALA A 278 -8.94 -16.66 8.28
CA ALA A 278 -9.00 -18.11 8.22
C ALA A 278 -9.66 -18.71 9.47
N ALA A 279 -9.36 -18.20 10.66
CA ALA A 279 -9.97 -18.60 11.92
C ALA A 279 -11.48 -18.30 11.94
N LEU A 280 -11.90 -17.11 11.48
CA LEU A 280 -13.31 -16.75 11.34
C LEU A 280 -14.02 -17.68 10.35
N ALA A 281 -13.42 -17.94 9.19
CA ALA A 281 -13.99 -18.83 8.17
C ALA A 281 -14.17 -20.27 8.71
N ARG A 282 -13.21 -20.76 9.50
CA ARG A 282 -13.28 -22.09 10.14
C ARG A 282 -14.36 -22.16 11.24
N ALA A 283 -14.44 -21.12 12.07
CA ALA A 283 -15.35 -21.11 13.22
C ALA A 283 -16.80 -20.80 12.82
N SER A 284 -17.03 -19.85 11.90
CA SER A 284 -18.34 -19.29 11.61
C SER A 284 -18.77 -19.44 10.14
N GLY A 285 -17.93 -20.00 9.28
CA GLY A 285 -18.19 -20.23 7.85
C GLY A 285 -17.90 -19.04 6.95
N TYR A 286 -17.87 -19.30 5.64
CA TYR A 286 -17.54 -18.29 4.62
C TYR A 286 -18.58 -17.17 4.53
N ALA A 287 -19.87 -17.48 4.78
CA ALA A 287 -20.92 -16.47 4.78
C ALA A 287 -20.70 -15.35 5.82
N GLN A 288 -20.16 -15.68 7.00
CA GLN A 288 -19.83 -14.69 8.01
C GLN A 288 -18.56 -13.89 7.64
N LEU A 289 -17.59 -14.54 7.03
CA LEU A 289 -16.40 -13.86 6.47
C LEU A 289 -16.81 -12.88 5.36
N ALA A 290 -17.81 -13.21 4.55
CA ALA A 290 -18.34 -12.32 3.51
C ALA A 290 -18.92 -11.04 4.12
N VAL A 291 -19.73 -11.15 5.18
CA VAL A 291 -20.29 -9.98 5.88
C VAL A 291 -19.18 -9.12 6.48
N PHE A 292 -18.20 -9.75 7.14
CA PHE A 292 -17.03 -9.04 7.64
C PHE A 292 -16.29 -8.29 6.53
N SER A 293 -16.05 -8.94 5.39
CA SER A 293 -15.34 -8.35 4.25
C SER A 293 -16.10 -7.19 3.62
N ALA A 294 -17.42 -7.27 3.55
CA ALA A 294 -18.26 -6.17 3.08
C ALA A 294 -18.16 -4.95 4.01
N VAL A 295 -18.24 -5.16 5.34
CA VAL A 295 -18.07 -4.06 6.32
C VAL A 295 -16.62 -3.56 6.33
N ASN A 296 -15.62 -4.42 6.10
CA ASN A 296 -14.22 -4.02 6.00
C ASN A 296 -13.94 -3.07 4.81
N ASN A 297 -14.71 -3.15 3.73
CA ASN A 297 -14.63 -2.14 2.66
C ASN A 297 -15.04 -0.73 3.15
N MET A 298 -16.01 -0.63 4.09
CA MET A 298 -16.35 0.66 4.73
C MET A 298 -15.17 1.21 5.55
N ARG A 299 -14.47 0.33 6.30
CA ARG A 299 -13.25 0.70 7.03
C ARG A 299 -12.21 1.34 6.10
N LEU A 300 -11.98 0.77 4.91
CA LEU A 300 -11.03 1.32 3.94
C LEU A 300 -11.42 2.73 3.45
N ILE A 301 -12.71 3.05 3.36
CA ILE A 301 -13.19 4.40 3.02
C ILE A 301 -12.85 5.39 4.14
N VAL A 302 -13.04 5.01 5.41
CA VAL A 302 -12.67 5.84 6.57
C VAL A 302 -11.18 6.18 6.56
N LEU A 303 -10.33 5.23 6.21
CA LEU A 303 -8.87 5.38 6.17
C LEU A 303 -8.37 6.28 5.02
N PHE A 304 -9.21 6.52 4.01
CA PHE A 304 -8.77 7.12 2.76
C PHE A 304 -8.25 8.57 2.92
N VAL A 305 -9.04 9.45 3.53
CA VAL A 305 -8.66 10.86 3.73
C VAL A 305 -7.44 10.99 4.65
N PRO A 306 -7.38 10.31 5.81
CA PRO A 306 -6.20 10.29 6.66
C PRO A 306 -4.91 9.81 5.97
N LEU A 307 -5.03 8.84 5.07
CA LEU A 307 -3.89 8.36 4.27
C LEU A 307 -3.30 9.47 3.38
N ILE A 308 -4.14 10.30 2.77
CA ILE A 308 -3.70 11.44 1.96
C ILE A 308 -3.03 12.49 2.84
N ILE A 309 -3.64 12.83 3.98
CA ILE A 309 -3.07 13.77 4.97
C ILE A 309 -1.67 13.31 5.37
N GLY A 310 -1.51 12.02 5.67
CA GLY A 310 -0.24 11.42 6.05
C GLY A 310 0.87 11.54 5.00
N ARG A 311 0.53 11.36 3.73
CA ARG A 311 1.50 11.52 2.61
C ARG A 311 2.06 12.94 2.50
N VAL A 312 1.28 13.94 2.87
CA VAL A 312 1.71 15.35 2.87
C VAL A 312 2.46 15.70 4.16
N THR A 313 1.95 15.24 5.29
CA THR A 313 2.45 15.61 6.61
C THR A 313 3.83 14.99 6.92
N THR A 314 4.06 13.73 6.52
CA THR A 314 5.32 13.03 6.82
C THR A 314 6.58 13.77 6.31
N PRO A 315 6.68 14.19 5.03
CA PRO A 315 7.85 14.94 4.57
C PRO A 315 7.95 16.33 5.22
N LEU A 316 6.82 16.96 5.54
CA LEU A 316 6.78 18.27 6.20
C LEU A 316 7.38 18.17 7.61
N LEU A 317 6.98 17.16 8.38
CA LEU A 317 7.53 16.91 9.72
C LEU A 317 9.02 16.60 9.68
N ASN A 318 9.49 15.83 8.69
CA ASN A 318 10.90 15.55 8.51
C ASN A 318 11.72 16.81 8.22
N ASN A 319 11.21 17.70 7.36
CA ASN A 319 11.86 18.97 7.03
C ASN A 319 11.93 19.91 8.23
N MET A 320 10.85 20.03 9.01
CA MET A 320 10.83 20.85 10.23
C MET A 320 11.80 20.31 11.28
N LEU A 321 11.88 18.99 11.43
CA LEU A 321 12.83 18.36 12.35
C LEU A 321 14.28 18.61 11.91
N ALA A 322 14.59 18.53 10.62
CA ALA A 322 15.90 18.83 10.06
C ALA A 322 16.27 20.32 10.20
N ALA A 323 15.30 21.22 10.09
CA ALA A 323 15.47 22.66 10.28
C ALA A 323 15.56 23.07 11.76
N GLY A 324 15.31 22.16 12.72
CA GLY A 324 15.29 22.49 14.15
C GLY A 324 14.05 23.25 14.62
N ASP A 325 13.02 23.42 13.78
CA ASP A 325 11.76 24.09 14.13
C ASP A 325 10.85 23.16 14.93
N LEU A 326 11.09 23.08 16.22
CA LEU A 326 10.34 22.21 17.14
C LEU A 326 8.91 22.70 17.39
N TRP A 327 8.68 24.02 17.35
CA TRP A 327 7.35 24.58 17.53
C TRP A 327 6.46 24.29 16.32
N GLY A 328 6.96 24.55 15.11
CA GLY A 328 6.29 24.19 13.86
C GLY A 328 6.02 22.69 13.77
N TYR A 329 7.00 21.86 14.15
CA TYR A 329 6.83 20.41 14.22
C TYR A 329 5.68 20.00 15.14
N ARG A 330 5.64 20.47 16.39
CA ARG A 330 4.58 20.17 17.36
C ARG A 330 3.20 20.64 16.87
N LYS A 331 3.11 21.86 16.37
CA LYS A 331 1.85 22.43 15.84
C LYS A 331 1.34 21.63 14.64
N THR A 332 2.20 21.33 13.68
CA THR A 332 1.84 20.55 12.48
C THR A 332 1.48 19.11 12.84
N PHE A 333 2.21 18.50 13.75
CA PHE A 333 1.91 17.15 14.23
C PHE A 333 0.55 17.08 14.92
N CYS A 334 0.30 17.90 15.94
CA CYS A 334 -0.99 17.94 16.63
C CYS A 334 -2.14 18.29 15.69
N GLY A 335 -1.93 19.24 14.77
CA GLY A 335 -2.90 19.60 13.74
C GLY A 335 -3.22 18.45 12.80
N SER A 336 -2.21 17.67 12.36
CA SER A 336 -2.42 16.52 11.49
C SER A 336 -3.17 15.37 12.19
N VAL A 337 -2.86 15.11 13.47
CA VAL A 337 -3.58 14.09 14.27
C VAL A 337 -5.04 14.53 14.48
N ALA A 338 -5.27 15.79 14.83
CA ALA A 338 -6.63 16.34 15.02
C ALA A 338 -7.44 16.31 13.72
N LEU A 339 -6.85 16.73 12.59
CA LEU A 339 -7.50 16.72 11.28
C LEU A 339 -7.79 15.30 10.79
N SER A 340 -6.83 14.39 10.91
CA SER A 340 -7.05 12.99 10.53
C SER A 340 -8.10 12.33 11.43
N GLY A 341 -8.03 12.55 12.73
CA GLY A 341 -8.99 12.02 13.69
C GLY A 341 -10.41 12.55 13.43
N SER A 342 -10.58 13.85 13.24
CA SER A 342 -11.89 14.46 12.98
C SER A 342 -12.49 13.97 11.65
N THR A 343 -11.70 13.92 10.57
CA THR A 343 -12.16 13.40 9.28
C THR A 343 -12.48 11.91 9.35
N GLY A 344 -11.71 11.11 10.10
CA GLY A 344 -11.98 9.70 10.34
C GLY A 344 -13.27 9.47 11.13
N ILE A 345 -13.49 10.23 12.21
CA ILE A 345 -14.72 10.16 13.02
C ILE A 345 -15.94 10.57 12.18
N LEU A 346 -15.83 11.69 11.43
CA LEU A 346 -16.92 12.15 10.56
C LEU A 346 -17.29 11.08 9.52
N ALA A 347 -16.29 10.52 8.82
CA ALA A 347 -16.52 9.48 7.82
C ALA A 347 -17.13 8.21 8.45
N ALA A 348 -16.62 7.78 9.61
CA ALA A 348 -17.17 6.63 10.34
C ALA A 348 -18.62 6.86 10.77
N THR A 349 -18.95 8.05 11.27
CA THR A 349 -20.32 8.41 11.67
C THR A 349 -21.28 8.40 10.48
N VAL A 350 -20.89 9.03 9.36
CA VAL A 350 -21.71 9.03 8.12
C VAL A 350 -21.93 7.61 7.61
N LEU A 351 -20.87 6.79 7.58
CA LEU A 351 -20.95 5.39 7.15
C LEU A 351 -21.72 4.51 8.15
N ALA A 352 -21.68 4.79 9.44
CA ALA A 352 -22.49 4.09 10.43
C ALA A 352 -24.00 4.33 10.22
N LEU A 353 -24.37 5.58 9.96
CA LEU A 353 -25.76 5.96 9.66
C LEU A 353 -26.24 5.36 8.32
N ALA A 354 -25.37 5.38 7.30
CA ALA A 354 -25.65 4.82 5.98
C ALA A 354 -25.39 3.30 5.88
N GLY A 355 -24.96 2.65 6.95
CA GLY A 355 -24.41 1.29 6.92
C GLY A 355 -25.35 0.24 6.35
N ARG A 356 -26.65 0.32 6.62
CA ARG A 356 -27.65 -0.59 6.06
C ARG A 356 -27.76 -0.44 4.55
N TYR A 357 -27.82 0.79 4.04
CA TYR A 357 -27.87 1.07 2.60
C TYR A 357 -26.61 0.58 1.89
N PHE A 358 -25.46 0.76 2.55
CA PHE A 358 -24.19 0.33 2.03
C PHE A 358 -24.10 -1.19 1.88
N LEU A 359 -24.54 -1.96 2.86
CA LEU A 359 -24.59 -3.42 2.79
C LEU A 359 -25.57 -3.92 1.72
N HIS A 360 -26.69 -3.22 1.49
CA HIS A 360 -27.62 -3.54 0.40
C HIS A 360 -26.96 -3.46 -0.99
N LEU A 361 -25.89 -2.67 -1.16
CA LEU A 361 -25.14 -2.65 -2.42
C LEU A 361 -24.50 -4.02 -2.72
N PHE A 362 -24.08 -4.75 -1.70
CA PHE A 362 -23.50 -6.09 -1.85
C PHE A 362 -24.54 -7.17 -2.14
N GLY A 363 -25.80 -6.94 -1.76
CA GLY A 363 -26.94 -7.86 -1.97
C GLY A 363 -27.87 -7.91 -0.77
N LYS A 364 -29.13 -8.34 -0.99
CA LYS A 364 -30.14 -8.44 0.07
C LYS A 364 -29.77 -9.42 1.20
N GLU A 365 -28.87 -10.37 0.91
CA GLU A 365 -28.39 -11.38 1.86
C GLU A 365 -27.33 -10.87 2.83
N PHE A 366 -26.70 -9.70 2.53
CA PHE A 366 -25.68 -9.08 3.36
C PHE A 366 -26.29 -8.23 4.48
N THR A 367 -27.21 -8.83 5.25
CA THR A 367 -27.73 -8.18 6.45
C THR A 367 -26.73 -8.33 7.59
N GLY A 368 -26.02 -7.25 7.90
CA GLY A 368 -25.10 -7.21 9.03
C GLY A 368 -25.77 -6.68 10.30
N SER A 369 -25.28 -7.13 11.45
CA SER A 369 -25.65 -6.53 12.72
C SER A 369 -25.11 -5.09 12.78
N SER A 370 -25.93 -4.15 13.23
CA SER A 370 -25.50 -2.76 13.48
C SER A 370 -24.30 -2.71 14.41
N ALA A 371 -24.20 -3.65 15.35
CA ALA A 371 -23.06 -3.79 16.25
C ALA A 371 -21.75 -4.08 15.50
N LEU A 372 -21.75 -4.94 14.48
CA LEU A 372 -20.57 -5.23 13.67
C LEU A 372 -20.06 -3.97 12.95
N ILE A 373 -20.97 -3.21 12.34
CA ILE A 373 -20.64 -1.96 11.65
C ILE A 373 -20.02 -0.97 12.62
N LEU A 374 -20.67 -0.73 13.76
CA LEU A 374 -20.18 0.19 14.79
C LEU A 374 -18.80 -0.22 15.34
N LEU A 375 -18.62 -1.50 15.68
CA LEU A 375 -17.34 -2.00 16.19
C LEU A 375 -16.20 -1.83 15.17
N LEU A 376 -16.44 -2.17 13.90
CA LEU A 376 -15.40 -2.09 12.90
C LEU A 376 -15.10 -0.65 12.48
N LEU A 377 -16.08 0.24 12.42
CA LEU A 377 -15.87 1.66 12.16
C LEU A 377 -15.18 2.36 13.35
N SER A 378 -15.49 1.97 14.60
CA SER A 378 -14.75 2.43 15.77
C SER A 378 -13.28 1.95 15.74
N ALA A 379 -13.04 0.71 15.33
CA ALA A 379 -11.69 0.21 15.11
C ALA A 379 -10.97 1.01 14.00
N ALA A 380 -11.68 1.39 12.93
CA ALA A 380 -11.13 2.24 11.87
C ALA A 380 -10.71 3.64 12.36
N THR A 381 -11.48 4.25 13.25
CA THR A 381 -11.11 5.55 13.84
C THR A 381 -9.86 5.45 14.72
N LEU A 382 -9.72 4.37 15.50
CA LEU A 382 -8.50 4.11 16.26
C LEU A 382 -7.30 3.86 15.35
N GLU A 383 -7.49 3.14 14.24
CA GLU A 383 -6.46 2.92 13.22
C GLU A 383 -5.99 4.25 12.60
N VAL A 384 -6.91 5.16 12.29
CA VAL A 384 -6.58 6.51 11.80
C VAL A 384 -5.72 7.27 12.80
N ILE A 385 -6.09 7.25 14.06
CA ILE A 385 -5.33 7.92 15.13
C ILE A 385 -3.95 7.27 15.29
N ALA A 386 -3.88 5.93 15.34
CA ALA A 386 -2.63 5.19 15.44
C ALA A 386 -1.69 5.48 14.27
N SER A 387 -2.21 5.51 13.03
CA SER A 387 -1.42 5.81 11.83
C SER A 387 -0.89 7.23 11.81
N SER A 388 -1.65 8.20 12.33
CA SER A 388 -1.21 9.60 12.45
C SER A 388 -0.13 9.77 13.52
N LEU A 389 -0.26 9.08 14.66
CA LEU A 389 0.77 9.04 15.71
C LEU A 389 2.05 8.35 15.22
N TYR A 390 1.90 7.27 14.44
CA TYR A 390 3.03 6.57 13.81
C TYR A 390 3.91 7.47 12.96
N GLN A 391 3.32 8.41 12.21
CA GLN A 391 4.08 9.36 11.35
C GLN A 391 5.08 10.19 12.16
N ALA A 392 4.72 10.64 13.36
CA ALA A 392 5.63 11.36 14.25
C ALA A 392 6.77 10.48 14.75
N VAL A 393 6.47 9.21 15.05
CA VAL A 393 7.46 8.24 15.50
C VAL A 393 8.41 7.90 14.36
N PHE A 394 7.91 7.78 13.13
CA PHE A 394 8.70 7.44 11.95
C PHE A 394 9.70 8.54 11.56
N ALA A 395 9.36 9.82 11.74
CA ALA A 395 10.19 10.98 11.43
C ALA A 395 11.52 11.06 12.23
N GLY A 396 12.19 9.97 12.52
CA GLY A 396 13.51 9.96 13.18
C GLY A 396 13.72 8.84 14.22
N SER A 397 12.95 7.71 14.15
CA SER A 397 13.12 6.57 15.03
C SER A 397 13.67 5.33 14.32
N SER A 398 14.12 4.37 15.15
CA SER A 398 14.48 3.04 14.68
C SER A 398 13.23 2.31 14.16
N LEU A 399 13.29 1.81 12.93
CA LEU A 399 12.25 0.97 12.31
C LEU A 399 11.90 -0.27 13.17
N TRP A 400 12.80 -0.71 14.01
CA TRP A 400 12.60 -1.83 14.93
C TRP A 400 11.51 -1.58 15.97
N ARG A 401 11.27 -0.33 16.39
CA ARG A 401 10.17 0.00 17.29
C ARG A 401 8.81 -0.26 16.64
N GLN A 402 8.69 0.00 15.34
CA GLN A 402 7.49 -0.35 14.58
C GLN A 402 7.25 -1.86 14.59
N VAL A 403 8.31 -2.66 14.44
CA VAL A 403 8.21 -4.13 14.51
C VAL A 403 7.64 -4.58 15.84
N VAL A 404 8.13 -4.02 16.96
CA VAL A 404 7.65 -4.35 18.31
C VAL A 404 6.18 -3.97 18.49
N ILE A 405 5.77 -2.76 18.08
CA ILE A 405 4.37 -2.32 18.20
C ILE A 405 3.45 -3.18 17.33
N ASN A 406 3.86 -3.52 16.11
CA ASN A 406 3.09 -4.43 15.25
C ASN A 406 3.02 -5.87 15.82
N ALA A 407 4.07 -6.32 16.51
CA ALA A 407 4.03 -7.61 17.21
C ALA A 407 3.02 -7.59 18.35
N VAL A 408 2.98 -6.53 19.17
CA VAL A 408 1.98 -6.38 20.23
C VAL A 408 0.56 -6.31 19.63
N TRP A 409 0.37 -5.52 18.56
CA TRP A 409 -0.91 -5.46 17.84
C TRP A 409 -1.35 -6.85 17.38
N THR A 410 -0.44 -7.63 16.82
CA THR A 410 -0.70 -9.00 16.38
C THR A 410 -1.10 -9.92 17.53
N VAL A 411 -0.35 -9.89 18.65
CA VAL A 411 -0.63 -10.71 19.82
C VAL A 411 -2.01 -10.38 20.40
N VAL A 412 -2.34 -9.08 20.52
CA VAL A 412 -3.66 -8.63 21.00
C VAL A 412 -4.77 -9.10 20.05
N LEU A 413 -4.59 -8.92 18.72
CA LEU A 413 -5.57 -9.36 17.73
C LEU A 413 -5.84 -10.86 17.81
N VAL A 414 -4.78 -11.66 17.83
CA VAL A 414 -4.88 -13.13 17.84
C VAL A 414 -5.46 -13.63 19.17
N ALA A 415 -4.96 -13.14 20.29
CA ALA A 415 -5.42 -13.56 21.61
C ALA A 415 -6.90 -13.22 21.84
N THR A 416 -7.31 -11.98 21.55
CA THR A 416 -8.71 -11.56 21.70
C THR A 416 -9.64 -12.34 20.78
N LEU A 417 -9.21 -12.62 19.52
CA LEU A 417 -10.00 -13.42 18.59
C LEU A 417 -10.17 -14.87 19.09
N GLN A 418 -9.10 -15.52 19.55
CA GLN A 418 -9.18 -16.89 20.08
C GLN A 418 -10.14 -17.01 21.26
N LEU A 419 -10.15 -16.01 22.14
CA LEU A 419 -11.02 -16.00 23.31
C LEU A 419 -12.49 -15.73 23.00
N THR A 420 -12.77 -15.04 21.88
CA THR A 420 -14.13 -14.51 21.62
C THR A 420 -14.81 -15.14 20.40
N VAL A 421 -14.08 -15.75 19.46
CA VAL A 421 -14.62 -16.24 18.18
C VAL A 421 -15.70 -17.31 18.33
N SER A 422 -15.56 -18.19 19.33
CA SER A 422 -16.53 -19.26 19.60
C SER A 422 -17.88 -18.74 20.13
N ARG A 423 -17.88 -17.57 20.80
CA ARG A 423 -19.08 -16.98 21.43
C ARG A 423 -19.76 -15.92 20.57
N HIS A 424 -18.99 -15.12 19.85
CA HIS A 424 -19.50 -13.92 19.16
C HIS A 424 -19.36 -13.96 17.64
N GLY A 425 -18.83 -15.03 17.04
CA GLY A 425 -18.72 -15.21 15.61
C GLY A 425 -18.05 -14.02 14.89
N VAL A 426 -18.73 -13.41 13.92
CA VAL A 426 -18.16 -12.30 13.12
C VAL A 426 -17.88 -11.05 13.95
N SER A 427 -18.65 -10.77 15.00
CA SER A 427 -18.44 -9.60 15.88
C SER A 427 -17.17 -9.75 16.72
N ALA A 428 -16.72 -10.99 16.99
CA ALA A 428 -15.45 -11.26 17.67
C ALA A 428 -14.26 -10.67 16.91
N LEU A 429 -14.23 -10.82 15.59
CA LEU A 429 -13.14 -10.28 14.77
C LEU A 429 -13.13 -8.75 14.78
N ALA A 430 -14.30 -8.09 14.71
CA ALA A 430 -14.38 -6.64 14.80
C ALA A 430 -13.93 -6.11 16.17
N PHE A 431 -14.34 -6.80 17.24
CA PHE A 431 -13.87 -6.49 18.61
C PHE A 431 -12.36 -6.67 18.74
N SER A 432 -11.81 -7.72 18.16
CA SER A 432 -10.35 -7.97 18.16
C SER A 432 -9.57 -6.87 17.42
N TYR A 433 -10.10 -6.36 16.30
CA TYR A 433 -9.53 -5.18 15.62
C TYR A 433 -9.60 -3.93 16.52
N LEU A 434 -10.72 -3.71 17.21
CA LEU A 434 -10.88 -2.58 18.14
C LEU A 434 -9.83 -2.62 19.26
N ALA A 435 -9.67 -3.79 19.92
CA ALA A 435 -8.70 -4.00 20.99
C ALA A 435 -7.25 -3.83 20.49
N ALA A 436 -6.93 -4.41 19.34
CA ALA A 436 -5.60 -4.34 18.73
C ALA A 436 -5.22 -2.90 18.34
N TRP A 437 -6.12 -2.14 17.69
CA TRP A 437 -5.86 -0.75 17.35
C TRP A 437 -5.85 0.15 18.58
N GLY A 438 -6.66 -0.15 19.62
CA GLY A 438 -6.60 0.53 20.92
C GLY A 438 -5.22 0.41 21.56
N SER A 439 -4.65 -0.80 21.59
CA SER A 439 -3.28 -1.01 22.08
C SER A 439 -2.23 -0.23 21.29
N SER A 440 -2.38 -0.15 19.95
CA SER A 440 -1.48 0.62 19.08
C SER A 440 -1.56 2.12 19.35
N VAL A 441 -2.74 2.67 19.57
CA VAL A 441 -2.92 4.09 19.94
C VAL A 441 -2.18 4.41 21.24
N ILE A 442 -2.28 3.55 22.25
CA ILE A 442 -1.59 3.74 23.52
C ILE A 442 -0.06 3.71 23.31
N LEU A 443 0.44 2.71 22.60
CA LEU A 443 1.88 2.54 22.39
C LEU A 443 2.49 3.65 21.53
N TYR A 444 1.86 3.99 20.41
CA TYR A 444 2.33 5.11 19.55
C TYR A 444 2.17 6.45 20.25
N GLY A 445 1.11 6.64 21.04
CA GLY A 445 0.90 7.83 21.85
C GLY A 445 1.98 8.03 22.92
N ALA A 446 2.30 6.97 23.65
CA ALA A 446 3.39 6.98 24.64
C ALA A 446 4.75 7.28 23.99
N GLU A 447 5.03 6.71 22.82
CA GLU A 447 6.28 6.96 22.10
C GLU A 447 6.34 8.39 21.54
N ALA A 448 5.24 8.90 20.98
CA ALA A 448 5.15 10.28 20.51
C ALA A 448 5.35 11.29 21.66
N TRP A 449 4.74 11.02 22.82
CA TRP A 449 4.92 11.83 24.02
C TRP A 449 6.38 11.87 24.50
N ARG A 450 7.01 10.67 24.62
CA ARG A 450 8.43 10.56 25.00
C ARG A 450 9.33 11.35 24.06
N ARG A 451 9.07 11.32 22.76
CA ARG A 451 9.84 12.06 21.76
C ARG A 451 9.67 13.56 21.89
N LEU A 452 8.45 14.03 22.01
CA LEU A 452 8.20 15.47 22.19
C LEU A 452 8.95 15.99 23.41
N LYS A 453 8.91 15.26 24.52
CA LYS A 453 9.66 15.60 25.75
C LYS A 453 11.18 15.60 25.53
N GLN A 454 11.73 14.62 24.80
CA GLN A 454 13.17 14.60 24.48
C GLN A 454 13.60 15.76 23.58
N LEU A 455 12.77 16.16 22.64
CA LEU A 455 13.05 17.31 21.77
C LEU A 455 13.02 18.63 22.55
N GLU A 456 12.10 18.78 23.50
CA GLU A 456 12.04 19.95 24.39
C GLU A 456 13.30 20.04 25.28
N LEU A 457 13.74 18.92 25.86
CA LEU A 457 14.95 18.85 26.68
C LEU A 457 16.23 19.19 25.86
N ARG A 458 16.33 18.72 24.63
CA ARG A 458 17.47 19.07 23.75
C ARG A 458 17.51 20.56 23.42
N ARG A 459 16.34 21.18 23.23
CA ARG A 459 16.23 22.62 22.97
C ARG A 459 16.70 23.45 24.16
N SER A 460 16.28 23.10 25.39
CA SER A 460 16.74 23.82 26.61
C SER A 460 18.25 23.72 26.79
N GLN A 461 18.84 22.54 26.58
CA GLN A 461 20.29 22.32 26.65
C GLN A 461 21.07 23.09 25.57
N THR A 462 20.49 23.23 24.35
CA THR A 462 21.14 24.01 23.28
C THR A 462 21.08 25.51 23.59
N LEU A 463 19.96 25.99 24.12
CA LEU A 463 19.81 27.39 24.56
C LEU A 463 20.77 27.72 25.71
N GLU A 464 20.89 26.84 26.71
CA GLU A 464 21.87 27.03 27.82
C GLU A 464 23.30 27.08 27.30
N LYS A 465 23.68 26.19 26.35
CA LYS A 465 25.02 26.23 25.75
C LYS A 465 25.29 27.49 24.94
N THR A 466 24.26 28.01 24.26
CA THR A 466 24.41 29.27 23.47
C THR A 466 24.48 30.51 24.38
N LEU A 467 23.84 30.46 25.56
CA LEU A 467 23.89 31.55 26.56
C LEU A 467 25.15 31.48 27.42
N CYS A 468 25.76 30.29 27.61
CA CYS A 468 26.99 30.12 28.38
C CYS A 468 28.30 30.24 27.58
N ASN A 469 28.23 30.42 26.25
CA ASN A 469 29.40 30.68 25.39
C ASN A 469 29.15 31.98 24.63
N PRO A 470 29.56 33.16 25.19
CA PRO A 470 29.46 34.44 24.52
C PRO A 470 30.42 34.58 23.33
#